data_551cbc5ddfcc57cfacd66e9f9cf55aff
#
_entry.id   551cbc5ddfcc57cfacd66e9f9cf55aff
#
_cell.length_a   1.000
_cell.length_b   1.000
_cell.length_c   1.000
_cell.angle_alpha   90.00
_cell.angle_beta   90.00
_cell.angle_gamma   90.00
#
_symmetry.space_group_name_H-M   'P 1'
#
loop_
_entity.id
_entity.type
_entity.pdbx_description
1 polymer ?
#
loop_
_entity_poly.entity_id
_entity_poly.type
_entity_poly.pdbx_seq_one_letter_code
_entity_poly.pdbx_strand_id
1 'polypeptide(L)'
;MAEAATVLVVDDDASFRAYVRAALDQPRYRVLEATNGADAIEVALRERPDVILLDWRMPGQSGITTCRHLRSRPDLAGVRIAMVTGLDDERDRTLARHAGADAFVVKDADPDALAFQVRRLLRPPAQALGEA
;
A
#
# COMPACT_ATOMS: atom_id res chain seq x y z
N MET A 1 8.65 -11.04 20.95
CA MET A 1 7.38 -10.55 20.43
C MET A 1 7.62 -9.78 19.14
N ALA A 2 6.78 -9.99 18.19
CA ALA A 2 6.90 -9.26 16.93
C ALA A 2 6.39 -7.83 17.09
N GLU A 3 7.08 -6.89 16.49
CA GLU A 3 6.61 -5.53 16.45
C GLU A 3 5.43 -5.43 15.50
N ALA A 4 4.61 -4.40 15.70
CA ALA A 4 3.48 -4.17 14.80
C ALA A 4 4.00 -3.83 13.40
N ALA A 5 3.32 -4.34 12.40
CA ALA A 5 3.60 -3.97 11.01
C ALA A 5 3.00 -2.60 10.75
N THR A 6 3.75 -1.76 10.08
CA THR A 6 3.30 -0.40 9.76
C THR A 6 2.72 -0.36 8.37
N VAL A 7 1.47 0.08 8.26
CA VAL A 7 0.75 0.21 7.00
C VAL A 7 0.41 1.68 6.79
N LEU A 8 0.84 2.22 5.65
CA LEU A 8 0.52 3.60 5.29
C LEU A 8 -0.59 3.58 4.25
N VAL A 9 -1.72 4.19 4.56
CA VAL A 9 -2.81 4.32 3.59
C VAL A 9 -2.78 5.73 3.02
N VAL A 10 -2.73 5.83 1.70
CA VAL A 10 -2.62 7.09 0.97
C VAL A 10 -3.87 7.27 0.13
N ASP A 11 -4.72 8.20 0.52
CA ASP A 11 -5.98 8.45 -0.17
C ASP A 11 -6.50 9.80 0.29
N ASP A 12 -7.00 10.61 -0.63
CA ASP A 12 -7.58 11.90 -0.26
C ASP A 12 -8.97 11.76 0.35
N ASP A 13 -9.56 10.56 0.28
CA ASP A 13 -10.89 10.29 0.84
C ASP A 13 -10.76 9.79 2.28
N ALA A 14 -11.21 10.63 3.21
CA ALA A 14 -11.14 10.29 4.63
C ALA A 14 -11.96 9.04 4.97
N SER A 15 -13.04 8.80 4.23
CA SER A 15 -13.85 7.61 4.47
C SER A 15 -13.08 6.33 4.19
N PHE A 16 -12.31 6.32 3.11
CA PHE A 16 -11.54 5.13 2.80
C PHE A 16 -10.40 4.93 3.81
N ARG A 17 -9.78 6.02 4.24
CA ARG A 17 -8.73 5.89 5.26
C ARG A 17 -9.31 5.30 6.56
N ALA A 18 -10.52 5.76 6.94
CA ALA A 18 -11.18 5.21 8.12
C ALA A 18 -11.55 3.74 7.93
N TYR A 19 -11.95 3.38 6.72
CA TYR A 19 -12.26 1.99 6.38
C TYR A 19 -11.04 1.09 6.58
N VAL A 20 -9.89 1.55 6.12
CA VAL A 20 -8.66 0.77 6.29
C VAL A 20 -8.30 0.63 7.76
N ARG A 21 -8.43 1.71 8.53
CA ARG A 21 -8.15 1.63 9.97
C ARG A 21 -9.04 0.61 10.65
N ALA A 22 -10.31 0.58 10.28
CA ALA A 22 -11.25 -0.38 10.87
C ALA A 22 -10.91 -1.80 10.46
N ALA A 23 -10.56 -2.00 9.19
CA ALA A 23 -10.23 -3.32 8.69
C ALA A 23 -8.97 -3.88 9.33
N LEU A 24 -8.05 -3.02 9.72
CA LEU A 24 -6.77 -3.41 10.30
C LEU A 24 -6.69 -3.07 11.79
N ASP A 25 -7.83 -3.01 12.46
CA ASP A 25 -7.88 -2.65 13.87
C ASP A 25 -7.48 -3.83 14.74
N GLN A 26 -6.19 -4.10 14.77
CA GLN A 26 -5.60 -5.18 15.56
C GLN A 26 -4.24 -4.73 16.06
N PRO A 27 -3.80 -5.24 17.21
CA PRO A 27 -2.50 -4.82 17.75
C PRO A 27 -1.32 -5.10 16.83
N ARG A 28 -1.48 -6.01 15.87
CA ARG A 28 -0.40 -6.34 14.95
C ARG A 28 -0.16 -5.26 13.90
N TYR A 29 -1.06 -4.28 13.79
CA TYR A 29 -0.94 -3.25 12.77
C TYR A 29 -0.85 -1.86 13.38
N ARG A 30 0.03 -1.05 12.81
CA ARG A 30 0.12 0.37 13.08
C ARG A 30 -0.22 1.07 11.78
N VAL A 31 -1.35 1.77 11.75
CA VAL A 31 -1.83 2.38 10.51
C VAL A 31 -1.52 3.88 10.49
N LEU A 32 -0.86 4.32 9.45
CA LEU A 32 -0.54 5.73 9.21
C LEU A 32 -1.32 6.20 7.99
N GLU A 33 -1.53 7.50 7.89
CA GLU A 33 -2.33 8.07 6.79
C GLU A 33 -1.59 9.20 6.09
N ALA A 34 -1.84 9.33 4.79
CA ALA A 34 -1.42 10.47 4.00
C ALA A 34 -2.54 10.79 3.02
N THR A 35 -2.66 12.05 2.62
CA THR A 35 -3.78 12.49 1.79
C THR A 35 -3.39 12.78 0.35
N ASN A 36 -2.11 12.73 0.02
CA ASN A 36 -1.65 13.00 -1.33
C ASN A 36 -0.26 12.39 -1.53
N GLY A 37 0.23 12.44 -2.76
CA GLY A 37 1.49 11.81 -3.11
C GLY A 37 2.71 12.41 -2.42
N ALA A 38 2.78 13.72 -2.35
CA ALA A 38 3.93 14.38 -1.71
C ALA A 38 4.01 14.02 -0.24
N ASP A 39 2.86 14.03 0.43
CA ASP A 39 2.77 13.66 1.84
C ASP A 39 3.16 12.19 2.03
N ALA A 40 2.71 11.35 1.12
CA ALA A 40 3.02 9.92 1.18
C ALA A 40 4.53 9.68 1.14
N ILE A 41 5.22 10.37 0.25
CA ILE A 41 6.67 10.21 0.13
C ILE A 41 7.36 10.65 1.41
N GLU A 42 6.93 11.78 1.96
CA GLU A 42 7.51 12.29 3.19
C GLU A 42 7.31 11.33 4.36
N VAL A 43 6.07 10.85 4.52
CA VAL A 43 5.77 9.91 5.60
C VAL A 43 6.55 8.61 5.41
N ALA A 44 6.60 8.12 4.17
CA ALA A 44 7.30 6.86 3.90
C ALA A 44 8.79 6.95 4.24
N LEU A 45 9.42 8.08 3.90
CA LEU A 45 10.85 8.24 4.20
C LEU A 45 11.10 8.34 5.70
N ARG A 46 10.19 8.95 6.43
CA ARG A 46 10.33 9.13 7.87
C ARG A 46 10.01 7.85 8.63
N GLU A 47 8.92 7.18 8.25
CA GLU A 47 8.39 6.06 9.04
C GLU A 47 8.75 4.69 8.48
N ARG A 48 9.12 4.61 7.22
CA ARG A 48 9.53 3.37 6.55
C ARG A 48 8.49 2.26 6.77
N PRO A 49 7.28 2.45 6.25
CA PRO A 49 6.23 1.46 6.45
C PRO A 49 6.57 0.13 5.77
N ASP A 50 5.93 -0.93 6.24
CA ASP A 50 6.09 -2.24 5.63
C ASP A 50 5.24 -2.37 4.37
N VAL A 51 4.06 -1.75 4.39
CA VAL A 51 3.12 -1.79 3.27
C VAL A 51 2.55 -0.40 3.05
N ILE A 52 2.42 -0.01 1.79
CA ILE A 52 1.73 1.23 1.41
C ILE A 52 0.52 0.84 0.56
N LEU A 53 -0.66 1.28 0.99
CA LEU A 53 -1.88 1.16 0.21
C LEU A 53 -2.08 2.51 -0.48
N LEU A 54 -1.93 2.54 -1.79
CA LEU A 54 -1.79 3.78 -2.54
C LEU A 54 -2.93 3.95 -3.52
N ASP A 55 -3.76 4.96 -3.28
CA ASP A 55 -4.88 5.24 -4.17
C ASP A 55 -4.39 5.62 -5.56
N TRP A 56 -5.06 5.08 -6.57
CA TRP A 56 -4.71 5.36 -7.96
C TRP A 56 -4.96 6.80 -8.34
N ARG A 57 -6.09 7.35 -7.89
CA ARG A 57 -6.51 8.70 -8.29
C ARG A 57 -6.50 9.64 -7.12
N MET A 58 -5.62 10.62 -7.20
CA MET A 58 -5.51 11.65 -6.17
C MET A 58 -5.29 13.00 -6.84
N PRO A 59 -5.75 14.10 -6.21
CA PRO A 59 -5.48 15.42 -6.74
C PRO A 59 -3.98 15.68 -6.79
N GLY A 60 -3.55 16.37 -7.83
CA GLY A 60 -2.16 16.71 -8.01
C GLY A 60 -1.37 15.56 -8.60
N GLN A 61 -0.73 14.77 -7.78
CA GLN A 61 0.11 13.68 -8.24
C GLN A 61 -0.64 12.36 -8.19
N SER A 62 -0.72 11.66 -9.33
CA SER A 62 -1.43 10.38 -9.39
C SER A 62 -0.71 9.30 -8.59
N GLY A 63 -1.44 8.22 -8.29
CA GLY A 63 -0.85 7.08 -7.59
C GLY A 63 0.28 6.44 -8.38
N ILE A 64 0.15 6.38 -9.70
CA ILE A 64 1.21 5.81 -10.53
C ILE A 64 2.50 6.62 -10.41
N THR A 65 2.41 7.94 -10.48
CA THR A 65 3.58 8.80 -10.35
C THR A 65 4.18 8.68 -8.95
N THR A 66 3.34 8.64 -7.94
CA THR A 66 3.79 8.49 -6.57
C THR A 66 4.50 7.15 -6.39
N CYS A 67 3.94 6.08 -6.98
CA CYS A 67 4.55 4.76 -6.89
C CYS A 67 5.94 4.75 -7.50
N ARG A 68 6.11 5.36 -8.67
CA ARG A 68 7.42 5.45 -9.31
C ARG A 68 8.40 6.21 -8.43
N HIS A 69 7.97 7.32 -7.83
CA HIS A 69 8.80 8.08 -6.92
C HIS A 69 9.26 7.24 -5.74
N LEU A 70 8.33 6.52 -5.11
CA LEU A 70 8.67 5.67 -3.99
C LEU A 70 9.67 4.60 -4.37
N ARG A 71 9.47 3.98 -5.53
CA ARG A 71 10.37 2.92 -5.99
C ARG A 71 11.75 3.43 -6.37
N SER A 72 11.85 4.70 -6.71
CA SER A 72 13.15 5.27 -7.08
C SER A 72 14.02 5.56 -5.87
N ARG A 73 13.48 5.48 -4.65
CA ARG A 73 14.23 5.77 -3.44
C ARG A 73 14.86 4.51 -2.90
N PRO A 74 16.19 4.44 -2.81
CA PRO A 74 16.85 3.23 -2.30
C PRO A 74 16.40 2.87 -0.88
N ASP A 75 16.09 3.87 -0.06
CA ASP A 75 15.65 3.64 1.31
C ASP A 75 14.33 2.90 1.39
N LEU A 76 13.56 2.92 0.30
CA LEU A 76 12.23 2.34 0.27
C LEU A 76 12.16 1.10 -0.62
N ALA A 77 13.32 0.52 -0.97
CA ALA A 77 13.34 -0.62 -1.88
C ALA A 77 12.56 -1.82 -1.35
N GLY A 78 12.55 -2.00 -0.04
CA GLY A 78 11.87 -3.15 0.56
C GLY A 78 10.41 -2.93 0.92
N VAL A 79 9.89 -1.73 0.70
CA VAL A 79 8.49 -1.45 1.04
C VAL A 79 7.59 -2.11 0.01
N ARG A 80 6.52 -2.75 0.47
CA ARG A 80 5.53 -3.34 -0.44
C ARG A 80 4.48 -2.30 -0.77
N ILE A 81 4.15 -2.17 -2.05
CA ILE A 81 3.17 -1.18 -2.49
C ILE A 81 2.01 -1.88 -3.17
N ALA A 82 0.80 -1.64 -2.68
CA ALA A 82 -0.42 -2.11 -3.30
C ALA A 82 -1.16 -0.91 -3.87
N MET A 83 -1.42 -0.93 -5.17
CA MET A 83 -2.25 0.11 -5.79
C MET A 83 -3.70 -0.21 -5.50
N VAL A 84 -4.44 0.80 -5.05
CA VAL A 84 -5.85 0.66 -4.70
C VAL A 84 -6.67 1.45 -5.71
N THR A 85 -7.67 0.81 -6.30
CA THR A 85 -8.45 1.43 -7.35
C THR A 85 -9.91 0.99 -7.28
N GLY A 86 -10.80 1.82 -7.82
CA GLY A 86 -12.21 1.45 -7.93
C GLY A 86 -12.52 0.58 -9.13
N LEU A 87 -11.54 0.37 -10.01
CA LEU A 87 -11.73 -0.41 -11.22
C LEU A 87 -10.75 -1.56 -11.28
N ASP A 88 -11.23 -2.72 -11.75
CA ASP A 88 -10.38 -3.90 -11.93
C ASP A 88 -10.20 -4.11 -13.42
N ASP A 89 -9.16 -3.52 -13.98
CA ASP A 89 -8.90 -3.50 -15.40
C ASP A 89 -7.49 -4.04 -15.65
N GLU A 90 -7.36 -4.93 -16.63
CA GLU A 90 -6.07 -5.54 -16.92
C GLU A 90 -5.02 -4.51 -17.33
N ARG A 91 -5.44 -3.48 -18.09
CA ARG A 91 -4.52 -2.43 -18.48
C ARG A 91 -3.99 -1.70 -17.24
N ASP A 92 -4.87 -1.41 -16.30
CA ASP A 92 -4.47 -0.73 -15.08
C ASP A 92 -3.52 -1.59 -14.26
N ARG A 93 -3.78 -2.89 -14.19
CA ARG A 93 -2.88 -3.80 -13.47
C ARG A 93 -1.49 -3.79 -14.09
N THR A 94 -1.42 -3.77 -15.42
CA THR A 94 -0.14 -3.73 -16.11
C THR A 94 0.60 -2.43 -15.81
N LEU A 95 -0.11 -1.30 -15.83
CA LEU A 95 0.50 -0.01 -15.52
C LEU A 95 1.03 0.01 -14.09
N ALA A 96 0.27 -0.56 -13.16
CA ALA A 96 0.68 -0.59 -11.76
C ALA A 96 1.96 -1.41 -11.59
N ARG A 97 2.04 -2.56 -12.23
CA ARG A 97 3.23 -3.40 -12.16
C ARG A 97 4.44 -2.68 -12.71
N HIS A 98 4.29 -2.01 -13.86
CA HIS A 98 5.40 -1.26 -14.46
C HIS A 98 5.85 -0.10 -13.59
N ALA A 99 4.95 0.47 -12.81
CA ALA A 99 5.31 1.54 -11.89
C ALA A 99 6.02 1.01 -10.64
N GLY A 100 6.01 -0.29 -10.44
CA GLY A 100 6.69 -0.89 -9.31
C GLY A 100 5.78 -1.39 -8.20
N ALA A 101 4.47 -1.46 -8.44
CA ALA A 101 3.54 -1.98 -7.44
C ALA A 101 3.69 -3.48 -7.31
N ASP A 102 3.54 -3.97 -6.09
CA ASP A 102 3.61 -5.39 -5.78
C ASP A 102 2.25 -6.06 -5.86
N ALA A 103 1.18 -5.29 -5.73
CA ALA A 103 -0.17 -5.83 -5.73
C ALA A 103 -1.16 -4.79 -6.21
N PHE A 104 -2.36 -5.25 -6.47
CA PHE A 104 -3.45 -4.43 -6.98
C PHE A 104 -4.70 -4.82 -6.20
N VAL A 105 -5.32 -3.84 -5.54
CA VAL A 105 -6.46 -4.08 -4.67
C VAL A 105 -7.64 -3.25 -5.17
N VAL A 106 -8.81 -3.87 -5.26
CA VAL A 106 -10.01 -3.16 -5.65
C VAL A 106 -10.60 -2.48 -4.42
N LYS A 107 -10.98 -1.21 -4.56
CA LYS A 107 -11.33 -0.35 -3.45
C LYS A 107 -12.55 -0.82 -2.65
N ASP A 108 -13.45 -1.54 -3.29
CA ASP A 108 -14.67 -2.00 -2.63
C ASP A 108 -14.56 -3.41 -2.05
N ALA A 109 -13.34 -3.93 -1.93
CA ALA A 109 -13.12 -5.22 -1.28
C ALA A 109 -13.63 -5.15 0.16
N ASP A 110 -14.15 -6.27 0.67
CA ASP A 110 -14.61 -6.28 2.05
C ASP A 110 -13.41 -6.25 3.02
N PRO A 111 -13.65 -5.92 4.30
CA PRO A 111 -12.55 -5.75 5.24
C PRO A 111 -11.67 -6.99 5.40
N ASP A 112 -12.26 -8.18 5.35
CA ASP A 112 -11.47 -9.40 5.49
C ASP A 112 -10.58 -9.61 4.28
N ALA A 113 -11.08 -9.30 3.08
CA ALA A 113 -10.29 -9.40 1.87
C ALA A 113 -9.13 -8.41 1.88
N LEU A 114 -9.36 -7.20 2.35
CA LEU A 114 -8.30 -6.22 2.47
C LEU A 114 -7.23 -6.68 3.45
N ALA A 115 -7.65 -7.15 4.62
CA ALA A 115 -6.71 -7.64 5.62
C ALA A 115 -5.91 -8.83 5.11
N PHE A 116 -6.55 -9.71 4.34
CA PHE A 116 -5.87 -10.85 3.76
C PHE A 116 -4.77 -10.40 2.79
N GLN A 117 -5.07 -9.42 1.94
CA GLN A 117 -4.08 -8.90 1.01
C GLN A 117 -2.90 -8.26 1.73
N VAL A 118 -3.17 -7.52 2.79
CA VAL A 118 -2.10 -6.91 3.57
C VAL A 118 -1.21 -7.99 4.18
N ARG A 119 -1.81 -9.04 4.73
CA ARG A 119 -1.01 -10.13 5.30
C ARG A 119 -0.14 -10.79 4.25
N ARG A 120 -0.67 -10.98 3.05
CA ARG A 120 0.12 -11.58 1.97
C ARG A 120 1.32 -10.72 1.62
N LEU A 121 1.13 -9.40 1.59
CA LEU A 121 2.22 -8.49 1.26
C LEU A 121 3.29 -8.45 2.32
N LEU A 122 2.94 -8.81 3.55
CA LEU A 122 3.90 -8.81 4.65
C LEU A 122 4.75 -10.06 4.70
N ARG A 123 4.44 -11.06 3.88
CA ARG A 123 5.26 -12.28 3.85
C ARG A 123 6.60 -12.00 3.20
N PRO A 124 7.70 -12.41 3.83
CA PRO A 124 9.01 -12.20 3.21
C PRO A 124 9.14 -13.01 1.93
N PRO A 125 9.75 -12.46 0.88
CA PRO A 125 9.98 -13.22 -0.35
C PRO A 125 10.80 -14.48 -0.13
N ALA A 126 11.76 -14.43 0.78
CA ALA A 126 12.59 -15.59 1.07
C ALA A 126 11.76 -16.75 1.60
N GLN A 127 10.69 -16.44 2.30
CA GLN A 127 9.80 -17.47 2.82
C GLN A 127 9.08 -18.19 1.69
N ALA A 128 8.64 -17.45 0.70
CA ALA A 128 8.02 -18.06 -0.45
C ALA A 128 9.00 -18.99 -1.16
N LEU A 129 10.27 -18.60 -1.22
CA LEU A 129 11.29 -19.44 -1.84
C LEU A 129 11.62 -20.65 -0.97
N GLY A 130 11.58 -20.47 0.33
CA GLY A 130 11.92 -21.55 1.23
C GLY A 130 10.97 -22.71 1.17
N GLU A 131 9.81 -22.48 0.62
CA GLU A 131 8.80 -23.53 0.52
C GLU A 131 8.94 -24.35 -0.75
N ALA A 132 9.77 -23.91 -1.62
CA ALA A 132 9.93 -24.59 -2.90
C ALA A 132 10.66 -25.92 -2.73
#